data_8fe8ef8971a09052666076ef70ccd70a
#
_entry.id   8fe8ef8971a09052666076ef70ccd70a
#
_cell.length_a   1.000
_cell.length_b   1.000
_cell.length_c   1.000
_cell.angle_alpha   90.00
_cell.angle_beta   90.00
_cell.angle_gamma   90.00
#
_symmetry.space_group_name_H-M   'P 1'
#
loop_
_entity.id
_entity.type
_entity.pdbx_description
1 polymer ?
#
loop_
_entity_poly.entity_id
_entity_poly.type
_entity_poly.pdbx_seq_one_letter_code
_entity_poly.pdbx_strand_id
1 'polypeptide(L)'
;MKGVVAPSANRFGHVSPTSAAHVSADLGEYLDAHGDLILDGGDCQVGVESTIVLATGSQPVILRPGAVTAADIKRITGVEVSEETTNAPRVSGALDSHYSPTAQVILITAVSQSTFESKAGFLALAQTPTPTGLVRLASPETIEDFAHELYGSLRAGDDLKLKTIYVVPPSGDGLAQAINDRLQRAAF
;
A
#
# COMPACT_ATOMS: atom_id res chain seq x y z
N MET A 1 0.11 30.28 4.96
CA MET A 1 -0.60 29.27 4.16
C MET A 1 -1.62 28.60 5.07
N LYS A 2 -2.87 28.42 4.65
CA LYS A 2 -3.87 27.68 5.44
C LYS A 2 -3.68 26.18 5.17
N GLY A 3 -4.00 25.32 6.17
CA GLY A 3 -3.96 23.88 5.99
C GLY A 3 -5.02 23.39 5.00
N VAL A 4 -4.74 22.28 4.32
CA VAL A 4 -5.67 21.58 3.42
C VAL A 4 -5.93 20.19 3.99
N VAL A 5 -7.19 19.77 4.00
CA VAL A 5 -7.58 18.39 4.33
C VAL A 5 -7.58 17.59 3.02
N ALA A 6 -6.80 16.54 2.97
CA ALA A 6 -6.64 15.73 1.76
C ALA A 6 -6.73 14.23 2.10
N PRO A 7 -7.91 13.60 2.03
CA PRO A 7 -8.03 12.14 2.06
C PRO A 7 -7.47 11.53 0.77
N SER A 8 -7.33 10.20 0.75
CA SER A 8 -7.01 9.49 -0.49
C SER A 8 -8.11 9.71 -1.53
N ALA A 9 -7.69 10.04 -2.76
CA ALA A 9 -8.62 10.38 -3.85
C ALA A 9 -9.00 9.12 -4.65
N ASN A 10 -9.70 8.19 -4.00
CA ASN A 10 -10.18 6.91 -4.58
C ASN A 10 -11.55 6.54 -4.01
N ARG A 11 -12.18 5.54 -4.58
CA ARG A 11 -13.37 4.91 -4.01
C ARG A 11 -13.03 4.24 -2.69
N PHE A 12 -13.94 4.33 -1.71
CA PHE A 12 -13.78 3.72 -0.40
C PHE A 12 -13.49 2.21 -0.51
N GLY A 13 -12.47 1.75 0.22
CA GLY A 13 -12.06 0.34 0.24
C GLY A 13 -11.15 -0.10 -0.92
N HIS A 14 -11.12 0.63 -2.02
CA HIS A 14 -10.29 0.31 -3.18
C HIS A 14 -8.82 0.71 -2.97
N VAL A 15 -7.97 0.24 -3.91
CA VAL A 15 -6.54 0.54 -3.94
C VAL A 15 -6.31 2.04 -4.03
N SER A 16 -5.47 2.59 -3.15
CA SER A 16 -5.14 4.03 -3.16
C SER A 16 -4.48 4.44 -4.49
N PRO A 17 -4.74 5.68 -4.98
CA PRO A 17 -4.10 6.19 -6.18
C PRO A 17 -2.65 6.58 -5.89
N THR A 18 -1.75 6.34 -6.84
CA THR A 18 -0.35 6.78 -6.79
C THR A 18 0.01 7.72 -7.93
N SER A 19 -0.94 8.02 -8.81
CA SER A 19 -0.80 8.97 -9.92
C SER A 19 -2.10 9.71 -10.19
N ALA A 20 -2.03 10.82 -10.91
CA ALA A 20 -3.21 11.58 -11.36
C ALA A 20 -4.12 10.71 -12.27
N ALA A 21 -3.54 9.81 -13.06
CA ALA A 21 -4.28 8.88 -13.90
C ALA A 21 -5.16 7.93 -13.05
N HIS A 22 -4.66 7.43 -11.92
CA HIS A 22 -5.44 6.62 -10.99
C HIS A 22 -6.61 7.39 -10.39
N VAL A 23 -6.41 8.66 -10.03
CA VAL A 23 -7.49 9.54 -9.54
C VAL A 23 -8.55 9.73 -10.61
N SER A 24 -8.13 10.02 -11.85
CA SER A 24 -9.05 10.18 -12.97
C SER A 24 -9.84 8.92 -13.27
N ALA A 25 -9.22 7.74 -13.20
CA ALA A 25 -9.90 6.46 -13.40
C ALA A 25 -10.94 6.17 -12.31
N ASP A 26 -10.65 6.50 -11.04
CA ASP A 26 -11.55 6.21 -9.92
C ASP A 26 -12.69 7.23 -9.77
N LEU A 27 -12.39 8.51 -9.98
CA LEU A 27 -13.27 9.60 -9.61
C LEU A 27 -13.71 10.48 -10.78
N GLY A 28 -13.12 10.32 -11.98
CA GLY A 28 -13.35 11.20 -13.12
C GLY A 28 -14.83 11.38 -13.48
N GLU A 29 -15.64 10.34 -13.34
CA GLU A 29 -17.09 10.39 -13.59
C GLU A 29 -17.89 11.21 -12.56
N TYR A 30 -17.29 11.47 -11.38
CA TYR A 30 -17.93 12.22 -10.28
C TYR A 30 -17.46 13.68 -10.21
N LEU A 31 -16.44 14.05 -11.00
CA LEU A 31 -15.87 15.40 -10.96
C LEU A 31 -16.72 16.35 -11.81
N ASP A 32 -17.00 17.55 -11.24
CA ASP A 32 -17.60 18.64 -11.98
C ASP A 32 -16.51 19.39 -12.76
N ALA A 33 -16.63 19.39 -14.08
CA ALA A 33 -15.67 20.06 -14.98
C ALA A 33 -15.55 21.58 -14.73
N HIS A 34 -16.48 22.20 -14.02
CA HIS A 34 -16.48 23.64 -13.72
C HIS A 34 -15.95 23.98 -12.32
N GLY A 35 -15.84 23.00 -11.42
CA GLY A 35 -15.49 23.24 -10.01
C GLY A 35 -14.35 22.37 -9.49
N ASP A 36 -14.17 21.18 -10.05
CA ASP A 36 -13.18 20.22 -9.59
C ASP A 36 -11.94 20.19 -10.51
N LEU A 37 -10.78 19.97 -9.90
CA LEU A 37 -9.51 19.93 -10.62
C LEU A 37 -8.61 18.81 -10.08
N ILE A 38 -8.07 17.99 -10.96
CA ILE A 38 -6.97 17.08 -10.65
C ILE A 38 -5.65 17.82 -10.91
N LEU A 39 -4.88 18.06 -9.85
CA LEU A 39 -3.53 18.61 -9.97
C LEU A 39 -2.55 17.44 -10.11
N ASP A 40 -1.92 17.34 -11.27
CA ASP A 40 -0.88 16.35 -11.50
C ASP A 40 0.47 16.86 -10.98
N GLY A 41 0.92 16.28 -9.87
CA GLY A 41 2.23 16.53 -9.25
C GLY A 41 3.26 15.45 -9.56
N GLY A 42 2.95 14.53 -10.48
CA GLY A 42 3.72 13.32 -10.74
C GLY A 42 3.35 12.17 -9.81
N ASP A 43 4.02 11.03 -9.97
CA ASP A 43 3.75 9.83 -9.19
C ASP A 43 4.20 9.98 -7.73
N CYS A 44 3.49 9.30 -6.83
CA CYS A 44 3.81 9.28 -5.40
C CYS A 44 5.18 8.64 -5.16
N GLN A 45 6.11 9.36 -4.53
CA GLN A 45 7.49 8.88 -4.34
C GLN A 45 7.57 7.64 -3.44
N VAL A 46 6.72 7.54 -2.41
CA VAL A 46 6.74 6.43 -1.45
C VAL A 46 5.82 5.29 -1.87
N GLY A 47 4.66 5.61 -2.42
CA GLY A 47 3.68 4.62 -2.91
C GLY A 47 2.75 4.03 -1.85
N VAL A 48 3.04 4.18 -0.55
CA VAL A 48 2.14 3.82 0.56
C VAL A 48 1.82 5.04 1.41
N GLU A 49 0.74 4.98 2.18
CA GLU A 49 0.29 6.09 3.02
C GLU A 49 1.26 6.41 4.15
N SER A 50 1.17 7.65 4.65
CA SER A 50 1.97 8.16 5.75
C SER A 50 1.79 7.35 7.04
N THR A 51 2.83 7.33 7.87
CA THR A 51 2.78 6.84 9.24
C THR A 51 1.79 7.68 10.06
N ILE A 52 0.94 7.02 10.84
CA ILE A 52 0.08 7.70 11.81
C ILE A 52 0.61 7.40 13.20
N VAL A 53 0.88 8.46 13.96
CA VAL A 53 1.45 8.38 15.29
C VAL A 53 0.50 8.99 16.32
N LEU A 54 0.16 8.23 17.35
CA LEU A 54 -0.49 8.75 18.54
C LEU A 54 0.59 9.33 19.48
N ALA A 55 0.57 10.65 19.68
CA ALA A 55 1.57 11.37 20.44
C ALA A 55 0.99 12.04 21.70
N THR A 56 -0.07 11.49 22.28
CA THR A 56 -0.77 12.06 23.45
C THR A 56 -0.29 11.50 24.78
N GLY A 57 0.49 10.41 24.76
CA GLY A 57 1.04 9.74 25.93
C GLY A 57 2.51 10.12 26.21
N SER A 58 3.12 9.43 27.16
CA SER A 58 4.56 9.57 27.48
C SER A 58 5.46 8.97 26.39
N GLN A 59 4.95 8.02 25.63
CA GLN A 59 5.63 7.42 24.49
C GLN A 59 4.72 7.51 23.25
N PRO A 60 5.28 7.80 22.06
CA PRO A 60 4.53 7.74 20.82
C PRO A 60 4.16 6.28 20.48
N VAL A 61 2.99 6.11 19.85
CA VAL A 61 2.50 4.80 19.39
C VAL A 61 2.22 4.89 17.89
N ILE A 62 2.75 3.96 17.09
CA ILE A 62 2.42 3.90 15.67
C ILE A 62 1.07 3.17 15.51
N LEU A 63 0.06 3.90 15.01
CA LEU A 63 -1.27 3.37 14.73
C LEU A 63 -1.41 2.84 13.31
N ARG A 64 -0.59 3.35 12.40
CA ARG A 64 -0.47 2.87 11.02
C ARG A 64 0.98 2.99 10.59
N PRO A 65 1.64 1.88 10.25
CA PRO A 65 3.01 1.93 9.74
C PRO A 65 3.05 2.60 8.35
N GLY A 66 4.12 3.31 8.06
CA GLY A 66 4.40 4.00 6.80
C GLY A 66 5.90 4.22 6.63
N ALA A 67 6.30 5.14 5.75
CA ALA A 67 7.71 5.39 5.44
C ALA A 67 8.52 5.96 6.62
N VAL A 68 7.87 6.69 7.53
CA VAL A 68 8.53 7.13 8.79
C VAL A 68 8.44 5.99 9.79
N THR A 69 9.57 5.39 10.10
CA THR A 69 9.67 4.19 10.93
C THR A 69 9.77 4.51 12.43
N ALA A 70 9.56 3.51 13.29
CA ALA A 70 9.81 3.64 14.73
C ALA A 70 11.28 4.04 15.02
N ALA A 71 12.23 3.50 14.26
CA ALA A 71 13.65 3.85 14.36
C ALA A 71 13.91 5.33 14.00
N ASP A 72 13.23 5.88 13.01
CA ASP A 72 13.33 7.29 12.65
C ASP A 72 12.79 8.20 13.75
N ILE A 73 11.63 7.85 14.31
CA ILE A 73 11.03 8.58 15.43
C ILE A 73 11.98 8.59 16.60
N LYS A 74 12.50 7.42 17.01
CA LYS A 74 13.47 7.30 18.09
C LYS A 74 14.73 8.11 17.82
N ARG A 75 15.30 7.99 16.61
CA ARG A 75 16.52 8.72 16.20
C ARG A 75 16.38 10.24 16.32
N ILE A 76 15.20 10.78 15.97
CA ILE A 76 14.96 12.23 15.97
C ILE A 76 14.54 12.74 17.34
N THR A 77 13.68 11.99 18.05
CA THR A 77 13.08 12.45 19.32
C THR A 77 13.82 11.96 20.56
N GLY A 78 14.64 10.92 20.44
CA GLY A 78 15.26 10.21 21.57
C GLY A 78 14.27 9.34 22.37
N VAL A 79 13.01 9.25 21.98
CA VAL A 79 11.95 8.53 22.69
C VAL A 79 11.65 7.21 21.98
N GLU A 80 11.57 6.12 22.76
CA GLU A 80 11.13 4.82 22.23
C GLU A 80 9.67 4.87 21.81
N VAL A 81 9.37 4.22 20.68
CA VAL A 81 8.00 4.03 20.20
C VAL A 81 7.41 2.82 20.93
N SER A 82 6.23 2.98 21.52
CA SER A 82 5.50 1.87 22.13
C SER A 82 4.82 1.03 21.08
N GLU A 83 4.81 -0.27 21.28
CA GLU A 83 4.03 -1.24 20.48
C GLU A 83 2.62 -1.45 21.04
N GLU A 84 2.32 -0.85 22.20
CA GLU A 84 1.04 -1.02 22.87
C GLU A 84 -0.05 -0.16 22.20
N THR A 85 -1.00 -0.83 21.55
CA THR A 85 -2.15 -0.19 20.88
C THR A 85 -3.46 -0.33 21.68
N THR A 86 -3.40 -0.80 22.92
CA THR A 86 -4.58 -0.98 23.78
C THR A 86 -5.31 0.35 23.94
N ASN A 87 -6.61 0.37 23.62
CA ASN A 87 -7.44 1.58 23.61
C ASN A 87 -7.02 2.69 22.62
N ALA A 88 -6.22 2.36 21.61
CA ALA A 88 -5.86 3.33 20.57
C ALA A 88 -7.09 3.73 19.74
N PRO A 89 -7.18 4.99 19.31
CA PRO A 89 -8.28 5.42 18.44
C PRO A 89 -8.19 4.75 17.06
N ARG A 90 -9.35 4.50 16.45
CA ARG A 90 -9.39 4.06 15.05
C ARG A 90 -8.83 5.15 14.14
N VAL A 91 -8.01 4.73 13.19
CA VAL A 91 -7.40 5.63 12.20
C VAL A 91 -7.80 5.24 10.78
N SER A 92 -7.59 6.15 9.83
CA SER A 92 -7.80 5.87 8.41
C SER A 92 -6.92 4.69 7.95
N GLY A 93 -7.52 3.75 7.20
CA GLY A 93 -6.83 2.53 6.75
C GLY A 93 -6.72 1.43 7.81
N ALA A 94 -7.43 1.54 8.96
CA ALA A 94 -7.43 0.53 10.03
C ALA A 94 -8.51 -0.54 9.88
N LEU A 95 -9.27 -0.55 8.78
CA LEU A 95 -10.25 -1.61 8.50
C LEU A 95 -9.53 -2.89 8.10
N ASP A 96 -10.12 -4.03 8.45
CA ASP A 96 -9.56 -5.35 8.12
C ASP A 96 -9.47 -5.55 6.61
N SER A 97 -10.52 -5.18 5.86
CA SER A 97 -10.51 -5.12 4.39
C SER A 97 -10.37 -3.68 3.93
N HIS A 98 -9.26 -3.37 3.28
CA HIS A 98 -8.94 -2.07 2.70
C HIS A 98 -7.84 -2.24 1.64
N TYR A 99 -7.68 -1.26 0.75
CA TYR A 99 -6.68 -1.31 -0.35
C TYR A 99 -6.88 -2.48 -1.31
N SER A 100 -8.10 -3.04 -1.36
CA SER A 100 -8.37 -4.26 -2.10
C SER A 100 -8.60 -3.97 -3.58
N PRO A 101 -7.85 -4.63 -4.49
CA PRO A 101 -8.20 -4.68 -5.91
C PRO A 101 -9.45 -5.55 -6.12
N THR A 102 -9.97 -5.56 -7.34
CA THR A 102 -11.03 -6.49 -7.75
C THR A 102 -10.50 -7.93 -7.81
N ALA A 103 -9.24 -8.10 -8.21
CA ALA A 103 -8.56 -9.38 -8.20
C ALA A 103 -8.31 -9.85 -6.76
N GLN A 104 -8.47 -11.14 -6.49
CA GLN A 104 -8.13 -11.73 -5.20
C GLN A 104 -6.61 -11.70 -4.97
N VAL A 105 -6.17 -11.07 -3.89
CA VAL A 105 -4.76 -11.07 -3.48
C VAL A 105 -4.49 -12.30 -2.62
N ILE A 106 -3.49 -13.08 -2.97
CA ILE A 106 -3.04 -14.26 -2.22
C ILE A 106 -1.57 -14.08 -1.84
N LEU A 107 -1.32 -14.02 -0.52
CA LEU A 107 0.04 -13.93 0.01
C LEU A 107 0.66 -15.32 0.07
N ILE A 108 1.86 -15.46 -0.48
CA ILE A 108 2.60 -16.72 -0.48
C ILE A 108 3.97 -16.54 0.19
N THR A 109 4.40 -17.54 0.95
CA THR A 109 5.70 -17.51 1.66
C THR A 109 6.86 -17.99 0.79
N ALA A 110 6.58 -18.87 -0.17
CA ALA A 110 7.60 -19.39 -1.07
C ALA A 110 6.97 -19.85 -2.39
N VAL A 111 7.65 -19.51 -3.49
CA VAL A 111 7.23 -19.90 -4.85
C VAL A 111 7.26 -21.42 -5.03
N SER A 112 8.27 -22.10 -4.49
CA SER A 112 8.48 -23.54 -4.68
C SER A 112 7.43 -24.43 -4.00
N GLN A 113 6.65 -23.89 -3.08
CA GLN A 113 5.62 -24.62 -2.32
C GLN A 113 4.20 -24.27 -2.74
N SER A 114 4.03 -23.42 -3.74
CA SER A 114 2.73 -22.88 -4.15
C SER A 114 2.29 -23.50 -5.47
N THR A 115 0.99 -23.76 -5.57
CA THR A 115 0.32 -24.06 -6.85
C THR A 115 -0.35 -22.78 -7.34
N PHE A 116 -0.26 -22.52 -8.63
CA PHE A 116 -0.73 -21.26 -9.22
C PHE A 116 -1.84 -21.51 -10.25
N GLU A 117 -2.81 -20.64 -10.24
CA GLU A 117 -3.78 -20.55 -11.33
C GLU A 117 -3.09 -19.97 -12.57
N SER A 118 -3.44 -20.48 -13.74
CA SER A 118 -2.93 -19.94 -15.00
C SER A 118 -3.46 -18.52 -15.24
N LYS A 119 -2.63 -17.65 -15.79
CA LYS A 119 -2.98 -16.24 -16.08
C LYS A 119 -3.30 -15.40 -14.83
N ALA A 120 -2.71 -15.73 -13.69
CA ALA A 120 -2.76 -14.87 -12.51
C ALA A 120 -1.60 -13.86 -12.51
N GLY A 121 -1.75 -12.78 -11.75
CA GLY A 121 -0.69 -11.81 -11.50
C GLY A 121 0.35 -12.32 -10.53
N PHE A 122 1.56 -11.78 -10.61
CA PHE A 122 2.64 -12.07 -9.68
C PHE A 122 3.43 -10.81 -9.31
N LEU A 123 3.56 -10.57 -8.02
CA LEU A 123 4.32 -9.45 -7.46
C LEU A 123 5.32 -9.98 -6.43
N ALA A 124 6.58 -9.68 -6.60
CA ALA A 124 7.67 -10.04 -5.69
C ALA A 124 8.90 -9.19 -5.99
N LEU A 125 9.88 -9.17 -5.11
CA LEU A 125 11.19 -8.58 -5.38
C LEU A 125 11.84 -9.21 -6.63
N ALA A 126 12.66 -8.46 -7.35
CA ALA A 126 13.24 -8.83 -8.65
C ALA A 126 14.02 -10.16 -8.60
N GLN A 127 14.69 -10.45 -7.47
CA GLN A 127 15.43 -11.70 -7.26
C GLN A 127 14.54 -12.95 -7.17
N THR A 128 13.22 -12.79 -6.99
CA THR A 128 12.27 -13.91 -6.97
C THR A 128 11.81 -14.22 -8.39
N PRO A 129 12.13 -15.38 -8.97
CA PRO A 129 11.72 -15.72 -10.33
C PRO A 129 10.20 -15.77 -10.47
N THR A 130 9.70 -15.31 -11.61
CA THR A 130 8.27 -15.42 -11.93
C THR A 130 7.92 -16.88 -12.26
N PRO A 131 6.94 -17.48 -11.56
CA PRO A 131 6.48 -18.82 -11.91
C PRO A 131 5.93 -18.88 -13.34
N THR A 132 6.15 -20.02 -14.00
CA THR A 132 5.66 -20.23 -15.37
C THR A 132 4.14 -20.06 -15.45
N GLY A 133 3.69 -19.28 -16.41
CA GLY A 133 2.25 -19.03 -16.67
C GLY A 133 1.66 -17.87 -15.88
N LEU A 134 2.43 -17.23 -15.00
CA LEU A 134 2.00 -16.00 -14.31
C LEU A 134 2.48 -14.75 -15.06
N VAL A 135 1.71 -13.66 -14.88
CA VAL A 135 2.02 -12.33 -15.41
C VAL A 135 2.78 -11.55 -14.33
N ARG A 136 4.03 -11.19 -14.59
CA ARG A 136 4.79 -10.33 -13.70
C ARG A 136 4.22 -8.92 -13.73
N LEU A 137 3.73 -8.41 -12.60
CA LEU A 137 3.13 -7.07 -12.49
C LEU A 137 4.18 -5.98 -12.26
N ALA A 138 5.20 -6.29 -11.46
CA ALA A 138 6.35 -5.41 -11.23
C ALA A 138 7.58 -6.22 -10.81
N SER A 139 8.77 -5.60 -10.89
CA SER A 139 10.05 -6.21 -10.51
C SER A 139 10.87 -5.27 -9.63
N PRO A 140 10.36 -4.86 -8.46
CA PRO A 140 11.07 -3.97 -7.55
C PRO A 140 12.41 -4.59 -7.10
N GLU A 141 13.48 -3.80 -7.12
CA GLU A 141 14.82 -4.27 -6.70
C GLU A 141 15.01 -4.12 -5.20
N THR A 142 14.40 -3.09 -4.60
CA THR A 142 14.49 -2.74 -3.18
C THR A 142 13.12 -2.78 -2.50
N ILE A 143 13.10 -2.64 -1.18
CA ILE A 143 11.86 -2.49 -0.39
C ILE A 143 11.20 -1.16 -0.71
N GLU A 144 11.97 -0.11 -0.95
CA GLU A 144 11.50 1.21 -1.36
C GLU A 144 10.80 1.16 -2.72
N ASP A 145 11.39 0.47 -3.70
CA ASP A 145 10.76 0.24 -5.00
C ASP A 145 9.48 -0.58 -4.85
N PHE A 146 9.49 -1.60 -3.97
CA PHE A 146 8.29 -2.41 -3.72
C PHE A 146 7.15 -1.55 -3.17
N ALA A 147 7.43 -0.67 -2.21
CA ALA A 147 6.43 0.25 -1.67
C ALA A 147 5.90 1.20 -2.76
N HIS A 148 6.78 1.74 -3.59
CA HIS A 148 6.44 2.63 -4.69
C HIS A 148 5.53 1.96 -5.73
N GLU A 149 5.84 0.70 -6.11
CA GLU A 149 5.16 -0.04 -7.16
C GLU A 149 3.93 -0.83 -6.67
N LEU A 150 3.73 -0.96 -5.35
CA LEU A 150 2.70 -1.83 -4.75
C LEU A 150 1.30 -1.56 -5.32
N TYR A 151 0.80 -0.35 -5.16
CA TYR A 151 -0.56 -0.03 -5.57
C TYR A 151 -0.72 0.03 -7.09
N GLY A 152 0.30 0.50 -7.80
CA GLY A 152 0.35 0.44 -9.25
C GLY A 152 0.23 -0.99 -9.77
N SER A 153 0.93 -1.94 -9.13
CA SER A 153 0.88 -3.37 -9.46
C SER A 153 -0.50 -3.99 -9.21
N LEU A 154 -1.14 -3.67 -8.07
CA LEU A 154 -2.47 -4.17 -7.78
C LEU A 154 -3.50 -3.64 -8.79
N ARG A 155 -3.43 -2.36 -9.16
CA ARG A 155 -4.26 -1.75 -10.20
C ARG A 155 -4.01 -2.37 -11.58
N ALA A 156 -2.74 -2.59 -11.95
CA ALA A 156 -2.39 -3.27 -13.20
C ALA A 156 -3.00 -4.67 -13.29
N GLY A 157 -3.11 -5.39 -12.16
CA GLY A 157 -3.83 -6.67 -12.11
C GLY A 157 -5.30 -6.53 -12.48
N ASP A 158 -5.99 -5.51 -11.99
CA ASP A 158 -7.38 -5.21 -12.32
C ASP A 158 -7.54 -4.77 -13.79
N ASP A 159 -6.65 -3.92 -14.30
CA ASP A 159 -6.65 -3.46 -15.69
C ASP A 159 -6.47 -4.62 -16.67
N LEU A 160 -5.64 -5.59 -16.31
CA LEU A 160 -5.45 -6.84 -17.04
C LEU A 160 -6.59 -7.85 -16.82
N LYS A 161 -7.59 -7.51 -16.00
CA LYS A 161 -8.75 -8.37 -15.66
C LYS A 161 -8.32 -9.73 -15.10
N LEU A 162 -7.26 -9.72 -14.31
CA LEU A 162 -6.79 -10.93 -13.62
C LEU A 162 -7.76 -11.25 -12.47
N LYS A 163 -7.98 -12.53 -12.22
CA LYS A 163 -8.81 -12.97 -11.10
C LYS A 163 -8.03 -13.05 -9.80
N THR A 164 -6.73 -13.33 -9.89
CA THR A 164 -5.87 -13.60 -8.75
C THR A 164 -4.53 -12.90 -8.95
N ILE A 165 -4.00 -12.36 -7.86
CA ILE A 165 -2.65 -11.78 -7.78
C ILE A 165 -1.92 -12.50 -6.65
N TYR A 166 -0.87 -13.26 -6.97
CA TYR A 166 0.01 -13.86 -5.99
C TYR A 166 1.11 -12.86 -5.61
N VAL A 167 1.31 -12.66 -4.32
CA VAL A 167 2.32 -11.75 -3.81
C VAL A 167 3.25 -12.48 -2.86
N VAL A 168 4.56 -12.33 -3.06
CA VAL A 168 5.58 -12.69 -2.06
C VAL A 168 5.90 -11.44 -1.26
N PRO A 169 5.41 -11.32 -0.01
CA PRO A 169 5.64 -10.14 0.82
C PRO A 169 7.14 -9.96 1.11
N PRO A 170 7.67 -8.73 1.08
CA PRO A 170 9.06 -8.51 1.45
C PRO A 170 9.27 -8.76 2.95
N SER A 171 10.44 -9.29 3.30
CA SER A 171 10.85 -9.49 4.70
C SER A 171 11.58 -8.28 5.24
N GLY A 172 11.49 -8.02 6.54
CA GLY A 172 12.23 -6.97 7.22
C GLY A 172 11.36 -6.07 8.08
N ASP A 173 12.02 -5.09 8.69
CA ASP A 173 11.41 -4.08 9.54
C ASP A 173 11.11 -2.79 8.75
N GLY A 174 10.58 -1.79 9.44
CA GLY A 174 10.39 -0.46 8.89
C GLY A 174 9.39 -0.43 7.73
N LEU A 175 9.82 -0.05 6.52
CA LEU A 175 8.95 0.08 5.36
C LEU A 175 8.35 -1.27 4.92
N ALA A 176 9.07 -2.38 5.13
CA ALA A 176 8.52 -3.72 4.88
C ALA A 176 7.28 -4.02 5.75
N GLN A 177 7.25 -3.54 6.99
CA GLN A 177 6.07 -3.67 7.86
C GLN A 177 4.88 -2.90 7.30
N ALA A 178 5.11 -1.69 6.75
CA ALA A 178 4.06 -0.91 6.10
C ALA A 178 3.49 -1.62 4.86
N ILE A 179 4.37 -2.17 4.00
CA ILE A 179 3.96 -2.96 2.83
C ILE A 179 3.11 -4.16 3.28
N ASN A 180 3.60 -4.90 4.27
CA ASN A 180 2.93 -6.11 4.77
C ASN A 180 1.56 -5.81 5.40
N ASP A 181 1.41 -4.71 6.14
CA ASP A 181 0.11 -4.25 6.63
C ASP A 181 -0.88 -3.99 5.49
N ARG A 182 -0.44 -3.31 4.41
CA ARG A 182 -1.28 -3.05 3.22
C ARG A 182 -1.65 -4.34 2.49
N LEU A 183 -0.70 -5.24 2.31
CA LEU A 183 -0.91 -6.53 1.66
C LEU A 183 -1.88 -7.43 2.43
N GLN A 184 -1.78 -7.48 3.76
CA GLN A 184 -2.70 -8.24 4.61
C GLN A 184 -4.14 -7.72 4.45
N ARG A 185 -4.34 -6.40 4.43
CA ARG A 185 -5.66 -5.78 4.23
C ARG A 185 -6.19 -5.96 2.80
N ALA A 186 -5.32 -5.99 1.81
CA ALA A 186 -5.71 -6.25 0.42
C ALA A 186 -6.10 -7.71 0.18
N ALA A 187 -5.57 -8.64 0.99
CA ALA A 187 -5.82 -10.08 0.89
C ALA A 187 -7.02 -10.56 1.74
N PHE A 188 -7.65 -9.67 2.54
CA PHE A 188 -8.82 -9.95 3.40
C PHE A 188 -10.10 -9.95 2.54
#